data_bcdab28911b5a365cd57510d99afc155
#
_entry.id   bcdab28911b5a365cd57510d99afc155
#
_cell.length_a   1.000
_cell.length_b   1.000
_cell.length_c   1.000
_cell.angle_alpha   90.00
_cell.angle_beta   90.00
_cell.angle_gamma   90.00
#
_symmetry.space_group_name_H-M   'P 1'
#
loop_
_entity.id
_entity.type
_entity.pdbx_description
1 polymer ?
#
loop_
_entity_poly.entity_id
_entity_poly.type
_entity_poly.pdbx_seq_one_letter_code
_entity_poly.pdbx_strand_id
1 'polypeptide(L)'
;MQCVSMKKGDMIMKIGVIAANGKVGRLIVKEALERGIDVTAIVRSANKTEAKKVIQKDIMDLTREDLEGFDVVVDAFGIWDDEKMNLHSVTLNHLADILSGRKTRLLVVGGAGSLYTDQTHTMTISETPDFPKAYRPVANGMGKALEELRKRNDVKWTYISPAAEFDPEGKRTGSYVLAGEEFTVNERGESYISYADYALALVDEAEKGNHIRERISVRK
;
A
#
# COMPACT_ATOMS: atom_id res chain seq x y z
N MET A 1 -31.32 -19.54 -10.74
CA MET A 1 -30.00 -20.11 -10.52
C MET A 1 -29.27 -20.06 -11.87
N GLN A 2 -28.63 -18.93 -12.21
CA GLN A 2 -27.90 -18.79 -13.47
C GLN A 2 -26.45 -19.18 -13.18
N CYS A 3 -26.03 -20.28 -13.78
CA CYS A 3 -24.63 -20.75 -13.76
C CYS A 3 -23.84 -19.79 -14.66
N VAL A 4 -23.03 -18.92 -14.08
CA VAL A 4 -22.09 -18.07 -14.83
C VAL A 4 -20.98 -19.00 -15.35
N SER A 5 -21.03 -19.26 -16.66
CA SER A 5 -19.99 -19.99 -17.38
C SER A 5 -18.69 -19.20 -17.29
N MET A 6 -17.73 -19.66 -16.51
CA MET A 6 -16.35 -19.18 -16.53
C MET A 6 -15.79 -19.46 -17.93
N LYS A 7 -15.41 -18.41 -18.66
CA LYS A 7 -14.68 -18.52 -19.92
C LYS A 7 -13.31 -19.11 -19.62
N LYS A 8 -12.93 -20.12 -20.40
CA LYS A 8 -11.64 -20.82 -20.35
C LYS A 8 -10.55 -19.83 -20.72
N GLY A 9 -9.82 -19.25 -19.73
CA GLY A 9 -8.68 -18.38 -20.00
C GLY A 9 -8.38 -17.26 -19.00
N ASP A 10 -9.24 -16.96 -18.03
CA ASP A 10 -8.93 -15.92 -17.04
C ASP A 10 -7.92 -16.50 -16.02
N MET A 11 -6.64 -16.16 -16.18
CA MET A 11 -5.63 -16.47 -15.16
C MET A 11 -6.00 -15.71 -13.90
N ILE A 12 -6.20 -16.43 -12.78
CA ILE A 12 -6.49 -15.85 -11.48
C ILE A 12 -5.28 -15.00 -11.08
N MET A 13 -5.52 -13.71 -10.80
CA MET A 13 -4.49 -12.79 -10.31
C MET A 13 -3.86 -13.32 -9.04
N LYS A 14 -2.54 -13.21 -8.93
CA LYS A 14 -1.76 -13.63 -7.77
C LYS A 14 -1.17 -12.43 -7.05
N ILE A 15 -1.51 -12.27 -5.78
CA ILE A 15 -1.03 -11.16 -4.94
C ILE A 15 -0.23 -11.70 -3.76
N GLY A 16 1.00 -11.17 -3.57
CA GLY A 16 1.78 -11.34 -2.36
C GLY A 16 1.60 -10.12 -1.46
N VAL A 17 1.19 -10.30 -0.20
CA VAL A 17 1.04 -9.20 0.77
C VAL A 17 2.13 -9.30 1.82
N ILE A 18 3.09 -8.38 1.80
CA ILE A 18 4.20 -8.27 2.76
C ILE A 18 3.71 -7.56 4.02
N ALA A 19 4.24 -7.97 5.18
CA ALA A 19 3.77 -7.55 6.50
C ALA A 19 2.26 -7.80 6.70
N ALA A 20 1.74 -8.89 6.12
CA ALA A 20 0.32 -9.24 6.11
C ALA A 20 -0.31 -9.35 7.51
N ASN A 21 0.47 -9.62 8.55
CA ASN A 21 -0.01 -9.66 9.95
C ASN A 21 -0.37 -8.29 10.53
N GLY A 22 0.02 -7.18 9.87
CA GLY A 22 -0.32 -5.82 10.27
C GLY A 22 -1.82 -5.53 10.15
N LYS A 23 -2.30 -4.45 10.80
CA LYS A 23 -3.73 -4.09 10.77
C LYS A 23 -4.24 -3.88 9.33
N VAL A 24 -3.54 -3.09 8.53
CA VAL A 24 -3.87 -2.86 7.12
C VAL A 24 -3.66 -4.11 6.28
N GLY A 25 -2.51 -4.80 6.47
CA GLY A 25 -2.18 -6.02 5.71
C GLY A 25 -3.24 -7.10 5.82
N ARG A 26 -3.80 -7.33 7.02
CA ARG A 26 -4.90 -8.29 7.21
C ARG A 26 -6.16 -7.91 6.45
N LEU A 27 -6.50 -6.64 6.40
CA LEU A 27 -7.68 -6.16 5.67
C LEU A 27 -7.48 -6.26 4.15
N ILE A 28 -6.26 -5.99 3.65
CA ILE A 28 -5.92 -6.19 2.24
C ILE A 28 -6.03 -7.66 1.86
N VAL A 29 -5.49 -8.57 2.70
CA VAL A 29 -5.62 -10.02 2.48
C VAL A 29 -7.10 -10.43 2.44
N LYS A 30 -7.89 -9.97 3.40
CA LYS A 30 -9.31 -10.27 3.48
C LYS A 30 -10.07 -9.78 2.24
N GLU A 31 -9.92 -8.51 1.87
CA GLU A 31 -10.58 -7.91 0.70
C GLU A 31 -10.21 -8.66 -0.59
N ALA A 32 -8.94 -9.01 -0.78
CA ALA A 32 -8.48 -9.73 -1.96
C ALA A 32 -9.05 -11.17 -2.01
N LEU A 33 -9.11 -11.88 -0.87
CA LEU A 33 -9.70 -13.21 -0.79
C LEU A 33 -11.21 -13.18 -1.08
N GLU A 34 -11.95 -12.19 -0.57
CA GLU A 34 -13.39 -12.01 -0.84
C GLU A 34 -13.68 -11.80 -2.33
N ARG A 35 -12.71 -11.30 -3.10
CA ARG A 35 -12.79 -11.16 -4.57
C ARG A 35 -12.31 -12.37 -5.34
N GLY A 36 -11.91 -13.45 -4.67
CA GLY A 36 -11.42 -14.67 -5.31
C GLY A 36 -10.00 -14.56 -5.89
N ILE A 37 -9.22 -13.56 -5.46
CA ILE A 37 -7.81 -13.39 -5.83
C ILE A 37 -6.97 -14.45 -5.12
N ASP A 38 -5.95 -14.98 -5.78
CA ASP A 38 -4.98 -15.92 -5.19
C ASP A 38 -3.97 -15.16 -4.33
N VAL A 39 -4.15 -15.20 -3.00
CA VAL A 39 -3.36 -14.40 -2.05
C VAL A 39 -2.36 -15.25 -1.30
N THR A 40 -1.12 -14.78 -1.23
CA THR A 40 -0.07 -15.30 -0.35
C THR A 40 0.29 -14.26 0.71
N ALA A 41 0.16 -14.63 1.99
CA ALA A 41 0.62 -13.80 3.10
C ALA A 41 2.14 -13.94 3.27
N ILE A 42 2.88 -12.83 3.26
CA ILE A 42 4.32 -12.80 3.49
C ILE A 42 4.55 -12.17 4.87
N VAL A 43 5.03 -12.98 5.81
CA VAL A 43 5.06 -12.64 7.24
C VAL A 43 6.35 -13.13 7.89
N ARG A 44 6.90 -12.41 8.86
CA ARG A 44 8.09 -12.86 9.61
C ARG A 44 7.77 -13.81 10.78
N SER A 45 6.51 -13.90 11.19
CA SER A 45 6.04 -14.76 12.30
C SER A 45 4.83 -15.57 11.85
N ALA A 46 4.26 -16.41 12.72
CA ALA A 46 3.07 -17.20 12.40
C ALA A 46 1.97 -16.35 11.75
N ASN A 47 1.37 -16.88 10.69
CA ASN A 47 0.32 -16.19 9.94
C ASN A 47 -0.91 -15.92 10.82
N LYS A 48 -1.39 -14.70 10.80
CA LYS A 48 -2.61 -14.23 11.50
C LYS A 48 -3.72 -13.80 10.53
N THR A 49 -3.54 -14.06 9.24
CA THR A 49 -4.51 -13.75 8.19
C THR A 49 -5.31 -14.98 7.79
N GLU A 50 -6.30 -14.79 6.93
CA GLU A 50 -7.10 -15.87 6.34
C GLU A 50 -6.44 -16.52 5.11
N ALA A 51 -5.27 -16.02 4.65
CA ALA A 51 -4.55 -16.59 3.52
C ALA A 51 -4.04 -18.00 3.83
N LYS A 52 -4.31 -18.93 2.92
CA LYS A 52 -3.86 -20.34 3.03
C LYS A 52 -2.41 -20.50 2.57
N LYS A 53 -1.94 -19.65 1.66
CA LYS A 53 -0.57 -19.62 1.17
C LYS A 53 0.25 -18.65 2.02
N VAL A 54 1.40 -19.08 2.47
CA VAL A 54 2.25 -18.29 3.39
C VAL A 54 3.71 -18.44 3.01
N ILE A 55 4.41 -17.32 2.96
CA ILE A 55 5.87 -17.25 2.95
C ILE A 55 6.27 -16.66 4.30
N GLN A 56 6.96 -17.47 5.15
CA GLN A 56 7.41 -17.01 6.44
C GLN A 56 8.89 -16.61 6.36
N LYS A 57 9.13 -15.33 6.11
CA LYS A 57 10.46 -14.69 6.02
C LYS A 57 10.40 -13.26 6.53
N ASP A 58 11.54 -12.75 7.02
CA ASP A 58 11.70 -11.31 7.18
C ASP A 58 11.75 -10.63 5.82
N ILE A 59 11.29 -9.38 5.74
CA ILE A 59 11.27 -8.63 4.48
C ILE A 59 12.68 -8.51 3.86
N MET A 60 13.71 -8.38 4.69
CA MET A 60 15.10 -8.27 4.23
C MET A 60 15.71 -9.61 3.77
N ASP A 61 15.08 -10.74 4.10
CA ASP A 61 15.49 -12.07 3.65
C ASP A 61 14.75 -12.52 2.37
N LEU A 62 13.79 -11.72 1.89
CA LEU A 62 13.09 -12.02 0.64
C LEU A 62 14.04 -11.94 -0.55
N THR A 63 13.89 -12.89 -1.45
CA THR A 63 14.67 -12.97 -2.67
C THR A 63 13.79 -12.77 -3.90
N ARG A 64 14.43 -12.64 -5.05
CA ARG A 64 13.77 -12.55 -6.35
C ARG A 64 12.89 -13.76 -6.63
N GLU A 65 13.34 -14.95 -6.22
CA GLU A 65 12.64 -16.23 -6.38
C GLU A 65 11.40 -16.31 -5.51
N ASP A 66 11.46 -15.78 -4.27
CA ASP A 66 10.30 -15.75 -3.37
C ASP A 66 9.12 -14.95 -3.93
N LEU A 67 9.42 -13.92 -4.75
CA LEU A 67 8.42 -13.05 -5.36
C LEU A 67 8.12 -13.41 -6.83
N GLU A 68 8.61 -14.55 -7.30
CA GLU A 68 8.34 -15.01 -8.66
C GLU A 68 6.90 -15.49 -8.83
N GLY A 69 6.28 -15.11 -9.94
CA GLY A 69 4.92 -15.53 -10.30
C GLY A 69 3.80 -14.74 -9.68
N PHE A 70 4.09 -13.70 -8.86
CA PHE A 70 3.09 -12.72 -8.47
C PHE A 70 2.85 -11.68 -9.57
N ASP A 71 1.60 -11.33 -9.80
CA ASP A 71 1.20 -10.20 -10.64
C ASP A 71 1.40 -8.88 -9.88
N VAL A 72 1.10 -8.90 -8.57
CA VAL A 72 1.21 -7.75 -7.66
C VAL A 72 1.85 -8.19 -6.36
N VAL A 73 2.78 -7.39 -5.87
CA VAL A 73 3.30 -7.45 -4.50
C VAL A 73 2.86 -6.19 -3.77
N VAL A 74 2.24 -6.35 -2.62
CA VAL A 74 1.82 -5.24 -1.75
C VAL A 74 2.80 -5.13 -0.59
N ASP A 75 3.42 -3.97 -0.45
CA ASP A 75 4.19 -3.61 0.73
C ASP A 75 3.29 -2.90 1.75
N ALA A 76 2.88 -3.65 2.79
CA ALA A 76 2.13 -3.11 3.93
C ALA A 76 3.02 -2.97 5.18
N PHE A 77 4.35 -2.81 4.97
CA PHE A 77 5.28 -2.58 6.06
C PHE A 77 5.03 -1.20 6.69
N GLY A 78 5.09 -1.16 8.01
CA GLY A 78 5.01 0.06 8.80
C GLY A 78 5.71 -0.10 10.14
N ILE A 79 6.42 0.93 10.56
CA ILE A 79 7.13 0.99 11.84
C ILE A 79 6.95 2.37 12.47
N TRP A 80 6.82 2.40 13.81
CA TRP A 80 6.57 3.59 14.62
C TRP A 80 7.68 3.83 15.67
N ASP A 81 8.79 3.11 15.53
CA ASP A 81 9.97 3.24 16.40
C ASP A 81 10.88 4.31 15.81
N ASP A 82 11.02 5.44 16.51
CA ASP A 82 11.76 6.63 16.04
C ASP A 82 13.21 6.30 15.67
N GLU A 83 13.84 5.33 16.34
CA GLU A 83 15.21 4.90 16.05
C GLU A 83 15.33 4.07 14.75
N LYS A 84 14.20 3.58 14.22
CA LYS A 84 14.13 2.67 13.07
C LYS A 84 13.38 3.23 11.87
N MET A 85 13.11 4.53 11.82
CA MET A 85 12.40 5.16 10.70
C MET A 85 13.07 4.96 9.34
N ASN A 86 14.40 4.78 9.33
CA ASN A 86 15.15 4.45 8.11
C ASN A 86 14.72 3.13 7.47
N LEU A 87 14.09 2.21 8.23
CA LEU A 87 13.61 0.94 7.68
C LEU A 87 12.52 1.14 6.63
N HIS A 88 11.76 2.25 6.64
CA HIS A 88 10.83 2.54 5.55
C HIS A 88 11.54 2.61 4.19
N SER A 89 12.68 3.31 4.12
CA SER A 89 13.48 3.38 2.88
C SER A 89 14.23 2.08 2.62
N VAL A 90 14.85 1.50 3.64
CA VAL A 90 15.69 0.29 3.47
C VAL A 90 14.87 -0.88 2.95
N THR A 91 13.70 -1.16 3.56
CA THR A 91 12.85 -2.28 3.13
C THR A 91 12.23 -2.04 1.75
N LEU A 92 11.76 -0.81 1.49
CA LEU A 92 11.16 -0.48 0.20
C LEU A 92 12.19 -0.54 -0.95
N ASN A 93 13.42 -0.06 -0.73
CA ASN A 93 14.49 -0.17 -1.71
C ASN A 93 14.87 -1.64 -1.98
N HIS A 94 14.96 -2.46 -0.93
CA HIS A 94 15.19 -3.89 -1.10
C HIS A 94 14.11 -4.54 -1.98
N LEU A 95 12.82 -4.26 -1.73
CA LEU A 95 11.72 -4.77 -2.56
C LEU A 95 11.81 -4.25 -4.00
N ALA A 96 12.15 -2.98 -4.18
CA ALA A 96 12.35 -2.41 -5.50
C ALA A 96 13.51 -3.08 -6.25
N ASP A 97 14.60 -3.42 -5.55
CA ASP A 97 15.76 -4.10 -6.14
C ASP A 97 15.41 -5.52 -6.60
N ILE A 98 14.72 -6.31 -5.77
CA ILE A 98 14.34 -7.67 -6.16
C ILE A 98 13.26 -7.73 -7.23
N LEU A 99 12.45 -6.67 -7.38
CA LEU A 99 11.41 -6.52 -8.42
C LEU A 99 11.91 -5.78 -9.68
N SER A 100 13.15 -5.30 -9.68
CA SER A 100 13.73 -4.56 -10.81
C SER A 100 13.64 -5.34 -12.12
N GLY A 101 13.15 -4.68 -13.18
CA GLY A 101 12.99 -5.23 -14.52
C GLY A 101 11.87 -6.28 -14.67
N ARG A 102 11.08 -6.53 -13.62
CA ARG A 102 9.98 -7.52 -13.66
C ARG A 102 8.66 -6.90 -14.12
N LYS A 103 7.74 -7.78 -14.53
CA LYS A 103 6.35 -7.39 -14.84
C LYS A 103 5.52 -7.17 -13.59
N THR A 104 5.88 -7.79 -12.47
CA THR A 104 5.24 -7.68 -11.16
C THR A 104 5.14 -6.23 -10.73
N ARG A 105 3.95 -5.80 -10.32
CA ARG A 105 3.73 -4.46 -9.78
C ARG A 105 4.02 -4.43 -8.27
N LEU A 106 4.55 -3.31 -7.79
CA LEU A 106 4.75 -3.03 -6.37
C LEU A 106 3.75 -1.96 -5.91
N LEU A 107 2.77 -2.33 -5.10
CA LEU A 107 1.85 -1.40 -4.46
C LEU A 107 2.32 -1.15 -3.04
N VAL A 108 2.46 0.12 -2.66
CA VAL A 108 2.99 0.52 -1.36
C VAL A 108 1.90 1.18 -0.54
N VAL A 109 1.68 0.66 0.67
CA VAL A 109 0.86 1.35 1.67
C VAL A 109 1.63 2.57 2.16
N GLY A 110 1.21 3.73 1.68
CA GLY A 110 1.87 5.01 1.92
C GLY A 110 1.41 5.72 3.19
N GLY A 111 1.93 6.93 3.36
CA GLY A 111 1.52 7.87 4.41
C GLY A 111 0.97 9.17 3.82
N ALA A 112 0.15 9.87 4.61
CA ALA A 112 -0.42 11.16 4.22
C ALA A 112 0.59 12.31 4.32
N GLY A 113 1.61 12.20 5.20
CA GLY A 113 2.51 13.30 5.53
C GLY A 113 3.24 13.93 4.34
N SER A 114 3.48 13.16 3.28
CA SER A 114 4.13 13.63 2.05
C SER A 114 3.16 14.21 1.00
N LEU A 115 1.86 14.28 1.28
CA LEU A 115 0.90 14.96 0.40
C LEU A 115 1.20 16.46 0.37
N TYR A 116 1.13 17.05 -0.81
CA TYR A 116 1.36 18.49 -0.98
C TYR A 116 0.16 19.31 -0.51
N THR A 117 0.43 20.49 0.03
CA THR A 117 -0.60 21.42 0.51
C THR A 117 -1.44 22.01 -0.64
N ASP A 118 -0.84 22.12 -1.82
CA ASP A 118 -1.45 22.70 -3.01
C ASP A 118 -0.76 22.26 -4.30
N GLN A 119 -1.25 22.74 -5.45
CA GLN A 119 -0.76 22.41 -6.79
C GLN A 119 0.63 22.97 -7.13
N THR A 120 1.23 23.80 -6.28
CA THR A 120 2.60 24.28 -6.50
C THR A 120 3.63 23.21 -6.14
N HIS A 121 3.24 22.21 -5.35
CA HIS A 121 4.08 21.10 -4.87
C HIS A 121 5.35 21.59 -4.16
N THR A 122 5.27 22.73 -3.47
CA THR A 122 6.42 23.33 -2.78
C THR A 122 6.52 22.96 -1.32
N MET A 123 5.39 22.57 -0.69
CA MET A 123 5.31 22.21 0.72
C MET A 123 4.39 21.00 0.94
N THR A 124 4.83 20.08 1.77
CA THR A 124 4.01 18.93 2.19
C THR A 124 3.24 19.24 3.47
N ILE A 125 2.21 18.45 3.78
CA ILE A 125 1.46 18.65 5.02
C ILE A 125 2.31 18.42 6.27
N SER A 126 3.31 17.53 6.22
CA SER A 126 4.23 17.29 7.35
C SER A 126 5.14 18.47 7.68
N GLU A 127 5.33 19.41 6.74
CA GLU A 127 6.12 20.62 6.91
C GLU A 127 5.31 21.77 7.48
N THR A 128 3.98 21.67 7.50
CA THR A 128 3.12 22.72 8.06
C THR A 128 3.32 22.88 9.58
N PRO A 129 3.16 24.08 10.12
CA PRO A 129 3.29 24.33 11.57
C PRO A 129 2.34 23.47 12.42
N ASP A 130 1.14 23.22 11.93
CA ASP A 130 0.06 22.51 12.64
C ASP A 130 0.19 20.99 12.57
N PHE A 131 1.14 20.46 11.81
CA PHE A 131 1.33 19.01 11.72
C PHE A 131 1.76 18.43 13.07
N PRO A 132 1.08 17.38 13.58
CA PRO A 132 1.37 16.85 14.90
C PRO A 132 2.80 16.35 15.05
N LYS A 133 3.54 16.87 16.02
CA LYS A 133 4.97 16.54 16.23
C LYS A 133 5.23 15.06 16.39
N ALA A 134 4.30 14.32 17.03
CA ALA A 134 4.42 12.88 17.24
C ALA A 134 4.46 12.07 15.93
N TYR A 135 3.90 12.58 14.85
CA TYR A 135 3.87 11.89 13.55
C TYR A 135 4.99 12.32 12.60
N ARG A 136 5.76 13.38 12.94
CA ARG A 136 6.84 13.86 12.06
C ARG A 136 7.91 12.80 11.75
N PRO A 137 8.41 11.99 12.72
CA PRO A 137 9.40 10.97 12.41
C PRO A 137 8.92 9.98 11.35
N VAL A 138 7.72 9.42 11.51
CA VAL A 138 7.15 8.47 10.54
C VAL A 138 6.85 9.14 9.21
N ALA A 139 6.30 10.36 9.20
CA ALA A 139 6.03 11.12 7.98
C ALA A 139 7.31 11.37 7.18
N ASN A 140 8.39 11.76 7.84
CA ASN A 140 9.70 11.97 7.23
C ASN A 140 10.31 10.67 6.69
N GLY A 141 10.23 9.56 7.47
CA GLY A 141 10.71 8.26 7.05
C GLY A 141 10.00 7.75 5.79
N MET A 142 8.66 7.84 5.78
CA MET A 142 7.84 7.44 4.63
C MET A 142 8.01 8.40 3.44
N GLY A 143 8.11 9.70 3.68
CA GLY A 143 8.37 10.71 2.64
C GLY A 143 9.69 10.45 1.92
N LYS A 144 10.77 10.21 2.68
CA LYS A 144 12.08 9.83 2.14
C LYS A 144 12.01 8.54 1.30
N ALA A 145 11.30 7.52 1.78
CA ALA A 145 11.11 6.28 1.04
C ALA A 145 10.40 6.53 -0.31
N LEU A 146 9.38 7.38 -0.34
CA LEU A 146 8.70 7.78 -1.58
C LEU A 146 9.64 8.54 -2.53
N GLU A 147 10.45 9.47 -2.03
CA GLU A 147 11.43 10.22 -2.85
C GLU A 147 12.45 9.29 -3.51
N GLU A 148 12.91 8.27 -2.80
CA GLU A 148 13.82 7.25 -3.33
C GLU A 148 13.11 6.37 -4.38
N LEU A 149 11.87 5.96 -4.11
CA LEU A 149 11.06 5.18 -5.04
C LEU A 149 10.77 5.92 -6.35
N ARG A 150 10.54 7.25 -6.29
CA ARG A 150 10.31 8.10 -7.48
C ARG A 150 11.48 8.09 -8.47
N LYS A 151 12.70 7.77 -8.02
CA LYS A 151 13.90 7.67 -8.88
C LYS A 151 13.96 6.34 -9.65
N ARG A 152 13.08 5.37 -9.31
CA ARG A 152 13.09 4.02 -9.87
C ARG A 152 12.23 3.95 -11.14
N ASN A 153 12.90 3.83 -12.29
CA ASN A 153 12.26 3.64 -13.59
C ASN A 153 12.13 2.16 -13.99
N ASP A 154 12.78 1.28 -13.26
CA ASP A 154 12.94 -0.14 -13.49
C ASP A 154 11.91 -0.99 -12.74
N VAL A 155 11.09 -0.38 -11.89
CA VAL A 155 10.01 -1.01 -11.11
C VAL A 155 8.66 -0.39 -11.46
N LYS A 156 7.62 -1.20 -11.55
CA LYS A 156 6.23 -0.76 -11.74
C LYS A 156 5.58 -0.52 -10.40
N TRP A 157 5.85 0.61 -9.79
CA TRP A 157 5.33 0.93 -8.46
C TRP A 157 4.08 1.82 -8.51
N THR A 158 3.24 1.70 -7.49
CA THR A 158 2.17 2.65 -7.14
C THR A 158 2.24 2.90 -5.65
N TYR A 159 2.38 4.15 -5.24
CA TYR A 159 2.39 4.55 -3.83
C TYR A 159 1.03 5.11 -3.46
N ILE A 160 0.34 4.52 -2.49
CA ILE A 160 -1.05 4.86 -2.16
C ILE A 160 -1.07 5.54 -0.79
N SER A 161 -1.20 6.86 -0.78
CA SER A 161 -1.33 7.67 0.44
C SER A 161 -2.76 7.59 0.99
N PRO A 162 -2.94 7.29 2.28
CA PRO A 162 -4.25 7.43 2.92
C PRO A 162 -4.60 8.89 3.16
N ALA A 163 -5.81 9.16 3.61
CA ALA A 163 -6.20 10.41 4.22
C ALA A 163 -5.41 10.67 5.53
N ALA A 164 -5.40 11.93 6.01
CA ALA A 164 -4.69 12.31 7.24
C ALA A 164 -5.21 11.56 8.47
N GLU A 165 -6.52 11.43 8.58
CA GLU A 165 -7.15 10.54 9.57
C GLU A 165 -7.33 9.16 8.95
N PHE A 166 -6.39 8.28 9.27
CA PHE A 166 -6.38 6.89 8.82
C PHE A 166 -6.85 5.98 9.95
N ASP A 167 -8.14 5.64 9.95
CA ASP A 167 -8.83 5.03 11.09
C ASP A 167 -8.78 3.49 11.05
N PRO A 168 -8.08 2.86 12.02
CA PRO A 168 -7.98 1.40 12.08
C PRO A 168 -9.26 0.70 12.52
N GLU A 169 -10.19 1.41 13.16
CA GLU A 169 -11.45 0.87 13.70
C GLU A 169 -12.66 1.33 12.86
N GLY A 170 -12.42 2.14 11.84
CA GLY A 170 -13.46 2.66 10.96
C GLY A 170 -14.14 1.56 10.16
N LYS A 171 -15.45 1.71 9.98
CA LYS A 171 -16.27 0.74 9.25
C LYS A 171 -15.98 0.74 7.75
N ARG A 172 -16.09 -0.43 7.12
CA ARG A 172 -16.13 -0.55 5.66
C ARG A 172 -17.45 0.03 5.13
N THR A 173 -17.36 1.09 4.34
CA THR A 173 -18.51 1.73 3.70
C THR A 173 -18.68 1.31 2.24
N GLY A 174 -17.63 0.74 1.64
CA GLY A 174 -17.62 0.26 0.27
C GLY A 174 -17.41 1.35 -0.77
N SER A 175 -16.95 2.54 -0.36
CA SER A 175 -16.66 3.63 -1.28
C SER A 175 -15.49 4.48 -0.80
N TYR A 176 -14.79 5.10 -1.76
CA TYR A 176 -13.70 6.04 -1.55
C TYR A 176 -13.64 7.04 -2.68
N VAL A 177 -12.92 8.12 -2.47
CA VAL A 177 -12.57 9.12 -3.49
C VAL A 177 -11.09 9.02 -3.78
N LEU A 178 -10.74 8.87 -5.06
CA LEU A 178 -9.37 8.86 -5.54
C LEU A 178 -8.91 10.28 -5.80
N ALA A 179 -7.69 10.61 -5.36
CA ALA A 179 -7.00 11.84 -5.64
C ALA A 179 -5.51 11.58 -5.97
N GLY A 180 -4.75 12.61 -6.24
CA GLY A 180 -3.36 12.55 -6.67
C GLY A 180 -2.37 12.93 -5.58
N GLU A 181 -1.52 13.88 -5.93
CA GLU A 181 -0.37 14.35 -5.14
C GLU A 181 -0.77 15.28 -3.99
N GLU A 182 -1.92 15.94 -4.10
CA GLU A 182 -2.36 16.95 -3.15
C GLU A 182 -3.14 16.36 -1.99
N PHE A 183 -3.02 17.02 -0.85
CA PHE A 183 -3.88 16.80 0.30
C PHE A 183 -5.30 17.25 -0.03
N THR A 184 -6.27 16.38 0.19
CA THR A 184 -7.67 16.65 -0.10
C THR A 184 -8.56 16.41 1.11
N VAL A 185 -9.65 17.17 1.18
CA VAL A 185 -10.70 17.05 2.19
C VAL A 185 -12.05 16.81 1.53
N ASN A 186 -13.01 16.28 2.27
CA ASN A 186 -14.39 16.18 1.84
C ASN A 186 -15.13 17.53 2.02
N GLU A 187 -16.43 17.57 1.70
CA GLU A 187 -17.27 18.77 1.82
C GLU A 187 -17.36 19.32 3.27
N ARG A 188 -17.01 18.53 4.29
CA ARG A 188 -16.97 18.94 5.70
C ARG A 188 -15.59 19.42 6.14
N GLY A 189 -14.60 19.45 5.23
CA GLY A 189 -13.22 19.78 5.56
C GLY A 189 -12.44 18.64 6.23
N GLU A 190 -12.92 17.39 6.15
CA GLU A 190 -12.30 16.24 6.78
C GLU A 190 -11.46 15.45 5.76
N SER A 191 -10.23 15.08 6.14
CA SER A 191 -9.42 14.13 5.40
C SER A 191 -9.41 12.81 6.17
N TYR A 192 -10.34 11.92 5.85
CA TYR A 192 -10.61 10.68 6.58
C TYR A 192 -10.71 9.48 5.63
N ILE A 193 -10.21 8.33 6.07
CA ILE A 193 -10.52 7.02 5.49
C ILE A 193 -10.36 5.91 6.52
N SER A 194 -11.27 4.92 6.52
CA SER A 194 -11.08 3.71 7.30
C SER A 194 -10.02 2.79 6.67
N TYR A 195 -9.35 1.98 7.49
CA TYR A 195 -8.45 0.93 6.96
C TYR A 195 -9.16 -0.02 6.00
N ALA A 196 -10.45 -0.28 6.24
CA ALA A 196 -11.23 -1.19 5.41
C ALA A 196 -11.55 -0.59 4.02
N ASP A 197 -11.92 0.69 3.93
CA ASP A 197 -12.13 1.35 2.63
C ASP A 197 -10.80 1.64 1.92
N TYR A 198 -9.71 1.84 2.67
CA TYR A 198 -8.37 1.92 2.10
C TYR A 198 -7.95 0.58 1.46
N ALA A 199 -8.20 -0.55 2.14
CA ALA A 199 -7.93 -1.88 1.59
C ALA A 199 -8.74 -2.14 0.32
N LEU A 200 -10.02 -1.71 0.29
CA LEU A 200 -10.85 -1.72 -0.92
C LEU A 200 -10.18 -0.96 -2.08
N ALA A 201 -9.73 0.28 -1.83
CA ALA A 201 -9.09 1.13 -2.85
C ALA A 201 -7.78 0.50 -3.37
N LEU A 202 -6.97 -0.05 -2.47
CA LEU A 202 -5.70 -0.69 -2.83
C LEU A 202 -5.92 -1.94 -3.68
N VAL A 203 -6.90 -2.78 -3.34
CA VAL A 203 -7.21 -3.98 -4.13
C VAL A 203 -7.83 -3.60 -5.48
N ASP A 204 -8.64 -2.54 -5.54
CA ASP A 204 -9.13 -1.97 -6.80
C ASP A 204 -7.97 -1.56 -7.72
N GLU A 205 -6.95 -0.88 -7.17
CA GLU A 205 -5.76 -0.49 -7.95
C GLU A 205 -4.93 -1.72 -8.36
N ALA A 206 -4.87 -2.75 -7.51
CA ALA A 206 -4.21 -4.00 -7.87
C ALA A 206 -4.84 -4.63 -9.11
N GLU A 207 -6.18 -4.69 -9.17
CA GLU A 207 -6.94 -5.25 -10.30
C GLU A 207 -6.89 -4.36 -11.56
N LYS A 208 -7.09 -3.05 -11.40
CA LYS A 208 -7.21 -2.10 -12.53
C LYS A 208 -5.86 -1.74 -13.15
N GLY A 209 -4.82 -1.57 -12.35
CA GLY A 209 -3.48 -1.26 -12.83
C GLY A 209 -3.32 0.08 -13.53
N ASN A 210 -4.07 1.09 -13.10
CA ASN A 210 -4.16 2.37 -13.82
C ASN A 210 -2.98 3.31 -13.54
N HIS A 211 -2.32 3.18 -12.38
CA HIS A 211 -1.31 4.13 -11.92
C HIS A 211 0.05 3.44 -11.78
N ILE A 212 0.90 3.61 -12.79
CA ILE A 212 2.24 3.00 -12.82
C ILE A 212 3.30 4.09 -12.67
N ARG A 213 4.15 3.96 -11.64
CA ARG A 213 5.16 4.95 -11.21
C ARG A 213 4.51 6.27 -10.81
N GLU A 214 3.42 6.15 -10.09
CA GLU A 214 2.63 7.28 -9.61
C GLU A 214 2.33 7.16 -8.12
N ARG A 215 2.19 8.29 -7.45
CA ARG A 215 1.53 8.38 -6.16
C ARG A 215 0.08 8.78 -6.39
N ILE A 216 -0.81 8.05 -5.75
CA ILE A 216 -2.22 8.39 -5.62
C ILE A 216 -2.57 8.55 -4.13
N SER A 217 -3.65 9.24 -3.84
CA SER A 217 -4.20 9.32 -2.49
C SER A 217 -5.67 8.94 -2.47
N VAL A 218 -6.13 8.47 -1.31
CA VAL A 218 -7.50 8.00 -1.13
C VAL A 218 -8.11 8.56 0.15
N ARG A 219 -9.34 9.02 0.07
CA ARG A 219 -10.15 9.49 1.19
C ARG A 219 -11.62 9.08 1.05
N LYS A 220 -12.38 9.33 2.09
CA LYS A 220 -13.83 9.22 2.10
C LYS A 220 -14.51 10.47 1.57
#